data_e070fdfb8b2e76ed2c25028a65dad104
#
_entry.id   e070fdfb8b2e76ed2c25028a65dad104
#
_cell.length_a   1.000
_cell.length_b   1.000
_cell.length_c   1.000
_cell.angle_alpha   90.00
_cell.angle_beta   90.00
_cell.angle_gamma   90.00
#
_symmetry.space_group_name_H-M   'P 1'
#
loop_
_entity.id
_entity.type
_entity.pdbx_description
1 polymer ?
#
loop_
_entity_poly.entity_id
_entity_poly.type
_entity_poly.pdbx_seq_one_letter_code
_entity_poly.pdbx_strand_id
1 'polypeptide(L)'
;MIGRRIIAVLLIITSLAACCRNKAPELRTGDLVFVGIPLDYRIDGMADAIGASTALDSLNIIHAAIADVSRDSVFIIDATLKHGVDRHPLDTFFCDFTLNDGSLPQFIVMRLKDGREASRFVRNALKFTGLSYNNSFMPCDTARYCTELIRDSYVLPDGTHIFNEYPMNFLAPDGSMPPYWEELFAILGVPVPQGLPGTNPAAMMREDCLERVMIDITEGYDN
;
A
#
# COMPACT_ATOMS: atom_id res chain seq x y z
N MET A 1 47.35 37.03 61.86
CA MET A 1 46.56 35.78 61.77
C MET A 1 45.66 35.93 60.53
N ILE A 2 46.05 35.24 59.44
CA ILE A 2 45.39 35.40 58.15
C ILE A 2 44.46 34.22 57.96
N GLY A 3 43.13 34.48 58.01
CA GLY A 3 42.10 33.44 57.78
C GLY A 3 41.95 33.13 56.31
N ARG A 4 42.31 31.92 55.88
CA ARG A 4 42.06 31.41 54.53
C ARG A 4 40.58 31.02 54.39
N ARG A 5 39.82 31.74 53.55
CA ARG A 5 38.47 31.36 53.10
C ARG A 5 38.63 30.35 51.98
N ILE A 6 38.18 29.13 52.19
CA ILE A 6 38.05 28.06 51.16
C ILE A 6 36.74 28.30 50.49
N ILE A 7 36.78 28.68 49.18
CA ILE A 7 35.60 28.73 48.31
C ILE A 7 35.44 27.34 47.70
N ALA A 8 34.39 26.63 48.13
CA ALA A 8 33.99 25.37 47.52
C ALA A 8 33.22 25.72 46.24
N VAL A 9 33.80 25.42 45.06
CA VAL A 9 33.15 25.51 43.77
C VAL A 9 32.35 24.21 43.56
N LEU A 10 31.04 24.32 43.66
CA LEU A 10 30.11 23.22 43.39
C LEU A 10 29.94 23.13 41.85
N LEU A 11 30.61 22.13 41.23
CA LEU A 11 30.42 21.81 39.84
C LEU A 11 29.07 21.03 39.71
N ILE A 12 28.05 21.70 39.25
CA ILE A 12 26.77 21.09 38.88
C ILE A 12 26.98 20.47 37.47
N ILE A 13 27.21 19.17 37.44
CA ILE A 13 27.22 18.41 36.19
C ILE A 13 25.74 18.17 35.85
N THR A 14 25.17 19.01 35.00
CA THR A 14 23.88 18.76 34.34
C THR A 14 24.11 17.69 33.28
N SER A 15 23.84 16.44 33.64
CA SER A 15 23.73 15.35 32.67
C SER A 15 22.52 15.62 31.75
N LEU A 16 22.79 16.15 30.55
CA LEU A 16 21.83 16.09 29.45
C LEU A 16 21.64 14.63 29.06
N ALA A 17 20.70 13.95 29.74
CA ALA A 17 20.15 12.73 29.23
C ALA A 17 19.39 13.10 27.94
N ALA A 18 20.08 13.02 26.79
CA ALA A 18 19.43 13.03 25.50
C ALA A 18 18.50 11.82 25.48
N CYS A 19 17.23 12.05 25.79
CA CYS A 19 16.17 11.09 25.60
C CYS A 19 16.06 10.89 24.07
N CYS A 20 16.78 9.91 23.52
CA CYS A 20 16.44 9.32 22.24
C CYS A 20 15.05 8.69 22.42
N ARG A 21 13.99 9.51 22.34
CA ARG A 21 12.67 8.96 22.07
C ARG A 21 12.79 8.29 20.72
N ASN A 22 12.84 6.96 20.72
CA ASN A 22 12.54 6.21 19.52
C ASN A 22 11.12 6.64 19.11
N LYS A 23 11.05 7.53 18.12
CA LYS A 23 9.77 7.94 17.56
C LYS A 23 9.12 6.68 17.03
N ALA A 24 7.86 6.43 17.40
CA ALA A 24 7.12 5.31 16.86
C ALA A 24 7.25 5.33 15.32
N PRO A 25 7.34 4.17 14.67
CA PRO A 25 7.40 4.14 13.22
C PRO A 25 6.17 4.85 12.66
N GLU A 26 6.39 5.75 11.70
CA GLU A 26 5.34 6.53 11.05
C GLU A 26 5.25 6.14 9.58
N LEU A 27 4.05 6.32 9.00
CA LEU A 27 3.85 6.24 7.56
C LEU A 27 4.73 7.28 6.86
N ARG A 28 5.36 6.90 5.75
CA ARG A 28 6.26 7.76 4.97
C ARG A 28 5.84 7.80 3.51
N THR A 29 6.19 8.88 2.85
CA THR A 29 6.03 9.00 1.38
C THR A 29 6.73 7.83 0.66
N GLY A 30 5.95 7.13 -0.19
CA GLY A 30 6.41 5.95 -0.91
C GLY A 30 6.30 4.64 -0.12
N ASP A 31 5.70 4.63 1.08
CA ASP A 31 5.24 3.39 1.67
C ASP A 31 4.08 2.82 0.86
N LEU A 32 3.96 1.51 0.83
CA LEU A 32 2.83 0.82 0.23
C LEU A 32 1.88 0.36 1.32
N VAL A 33 0.59 0.60 1.12
CA VAL A 33 -0.48 0.16 2.02
C VAL A 33 -1.26 -0.94 1.31
N PHE A 34 -1.23 -2.15 1.86
CA PHE A 34 -1.99 -3.29 1.38
C PHE A 34 -3.24 -3.50 2.22
N VAL A 35 -4.35 -3.84 1.57
CA VAL A 35 -5.63 -4.11 2.22
C VAL A 35 -5.84 -5.61 2.30
N GLY A 36 -5.90 -6.13 3.52
CA GLY A 36 -6.13 -7.55 3.81
C GLY A 36 -7.46 -7.77 4.52
N ILE A 37 -8.26 -8.71 4.01
CA ILE A 37 -9.51 -9.15 4.63
C ILE A 37 -9.39 -10.58 5.13
N PRO A 38 -10.05 -10.97 6.25
CA PRO A 38 -10.04 -12.34 6.73
C PRO A 38 -10.52 -13.33 5.66
N LEU A 39 -9.95 -14.54 5.63
CA LEU A 39 -10.26 -15.56 4.61
C LEU A 39 -11.73 -15.98 4.59
N ASP A 40 -12.40 -15.90 5.72
CA ASP A 40 -13.81 -16.25 5.91
C ASP A 40 -14.78 -15.07 5.73
N TYR A 41 -14.27 -13.86 5.54
CA TYR A 41 -15.08 -12.67 5.27
C TYR A 41 -15.43 -12.58 3.78
N ARG A 42 -16.65 -12.17 3.46
CA ARG A 42 -17.12 -11.96 2.08
C ARG A 42 -17.55 -10.51 1.88
N ILE A 43 -17.04 -9.89 0.83
CA ILE A 43 -17.36 -8.50 0.46
C ILE A 43 -18.26 -8.44 -0.77
N ASP A 44 -18.28 -9.50 -1.57
CA ASP A 44 -18.88 -9.60 -2.90
C ASP A 44 -18.08 -8.91 -4.03
N GLY A 45 -18.38 -9.31 -5.25
CA GLY A 45 -17.85 -8.71 -6.45
C GLY A 45 -16.34 -8.93 -6.67
N MET A 46 -15.68 -7.87 -7.12
CA MET A 46 -14.25 -7.92 -7.49
C MET A 46 -13.35 -8.25 -6.31
N ALA A 47 -13.65 -7.76 -5.10
CA ALA A 47 -12.82 -7.99 -3.93
C ALA A 47 -12.75 -9.49 -3.57
N ASP A 48 -13.88 -10.20 -3.58
CA ASP A 48 -13.93 -11.65 -3.37
C ASP A 48 -13.22 -12.41 -4.49
N ALA A 49 -13.38 -11.98 -5.73
CA ALA A 49 -12.75 -12.60 -6.89
C ALA A 49 -11.23 -12.45 -6.87
N ILE A 50 -10.70 -11.28 -6.49
CA ILE A 50 -9.27 -11.06 -6.24
C ILE A 50 -8.81 -11.92 -5.06
N GLY A 51 -9.54 -11.87 -3.94
CA GLY A 51 -9.22 -12.60 -2.73
C GLY A 51 -9.08 -14.11 -2.95
N ALA A 52 -9.88 -14.69 -3.84
CA ALA A 52 -9.81 -16.11 -4.16
C ALA A 52 -8.42 -16.56 -4.68
N SER A 53 -7.65 -15.66 -5.30
CA SER A 53 -6.32 -15.97 -5.86
C SER A 53 -5.15 -15.31 -5.11
N THR A 54 -5.43 -14.49 -4.08
CA THR A 54 -4.41 -13.67 -3.39
C THR A 54 -4.29 -13.97 -1.90
N ALA A 55 -4.70 -15.14 -1.47
CA ALA A 55 -4.56 -15.56 -0.08
C ALA A 55 -3.09 -15.55 0.36
N LEU A 56 -2.82 -14.90 1.50
CA LEU A 56 -1.50 -14.82 2.11
C LEU A 56 -1.66 -14.91 3.63
N ASP A 57 -1.04 -15.93 4.22
CA ASP A 57 -1.20 -16.27 5.64
C ASP A 57 -2.69 -16.49 5.98
N SER A 58 -3.29 -15.59 6.78
CA SER A 58 -4.70 -15.63 7.19
C SER A 58 -5.59 -14.58 6.50
N LEU A 59 -5.09 -13.94 5.44
CA LEU A 59 -5.76 -12.82 4.77
C LEU A 59 -5.84 -13.02 3.28
N ASN A 60 -6.90 -12.51 2.68
CA ASN A 60 -6.98 -12.21 1.25
C ASN A 60 -6.47 -10.79 1.02
N ILE A 61 -5.39 -10.61 0.26
CA ILE A 61 -4.84 -9.29 -0.05
C ILE A 61 -5.51 -8.78 -1.30
N ILE A 62 -6.45 -7.85 -1.14
CA ILE A 62 -7.36 -7.44 -2.21
C ILE A 62 -6.94 -6.15 -2.92
N HIS A 63 -6.09 -5.34 -2.30
CA HIS A 63 -5.72 -4.03 -2.84
C HIS A 63 -4.33 -3.61 -2.40
N ALA A 64 -3.75 -2.65 -3.14
CA ALA A 64 -2.49 -2.01 -2.80
C ALA A 64 -2.52 -0.54 -3.23
N ALA A 65 -1.93 0.32 -2.41
CA ALA A 65 -1.93 1.77 -2.55
C ALA A 65 -0.58 2.38 -2.17
N ILE A 66 -0.33 3.62 -2.58
CA ILE A 66 0.90 4.37 -2.32
C ILE A 66 0.60 5.50 -1.33
N ALA A 67 1.37 5.59 -0.26
CA ALA A 67 1.28 6.70 0.67
C ALA A 67 2.05 7.93 0.14
N ASP A 68 1.41 9.09 0.17
CA ASP A 68 2.00 10.40 -0.09
C ASP A 68 1.84 11.28 1.16
N VAL A 69 2.92 11.36 1.94
CA VAL A 69 2.92 12.07 3.22
C VAL A 69 3.47 13.48 3.02
N SER A 70 2.66 14.47 3.34
CA SER A 70 3.05 15.87 3.39
C SER A 70 2.93 16.37 4.83
N ARG A 71 3.72 17.35 5.23
CA ARG A 71 3.94 17.87 6.60
C ARG A 71 2.96 17.38 7.69
N ASP A 72 1.65 17.66 7.51
CA ASP A 72 0.61 17.38 8.51
C ASP A 72 -0.56 16.55 7.93
N SER A 73 -0.39 15.96 6.74
CA SER A 73 -1.47 15.26 6.05
C SER A 73 -0.93 14.01 5.33
N VAL A 74 -1.71 12.95 5.40
CA VAL A 74 -1.46 11.72 4.65
C VAL A 74 -2.49 11.60 3.55
N PHE A 75 -2.00 11.41 2.34
CA PHE A 75 -2.80 11.09 1.16
C PHE A 75 -2.45 9.69 0.67
N ILE A 76 -3.39 9.09 0.00
CA ILE A 76 -3.23 7.82 -0.68
C ILE A 76 -3.35 8.05 -2.18
N ILE A 77 -2.51 7.39 -2.97
CA ILE A 77 -2.63 7.33 -4.42
C ILE A 77 -2.88 5.87 -4.77
N ASP A 78 -4.01 5.60 -5.37
CA ASP A 78 -4.38 4.26 -5.78
C ASP A 78 -5.24 4.25 -7.04
N ALA A 79 -5.63 3.06 -7.49
CA ALA A 79 -6.55 2.86 -8.59
C ALA A 79 -7.70 1.98 -8.13
N THR A 80 -8.93 2.51 -8.16
CA THR A 80 -10.16 1.81 -7.77
C THR A 80 -11.24 1.92 -8.84
N LEU A 81 -12.22 1.02 -8.80
CA LEU A 81 -13.42 1.11 -9.65
C LEU A 81 -14.19 2.42 -9.43
N LYS A 82 -14.14 2.94 -8.20
CA LYS A 82 -14.92 4.12 -7.80
C LYS A 82 -14.33 5.42 -8.33
N HIS A 83 -13.00 5.53 -8.33
CA HIS A 83 -12.30 6.79 -8.60
C HIS A 83 -11.40 6.74 -9.84
N GLY A 84 -11.11 5.55 -10.38
CA GLY A 84 -9.97 5.38 -11.27
C GLY A 84 -8.67 5.57 -10.51
N VAL A 85 -7.66 6.19 -11.13
CA VAL A 85 -6.42 6.59 -10.46
C VAL A 85 -6.62 7.95 -9.82
N ASP A 86 -6.56 8.01 -8.51
CA ASP A 86 -6.77 9.25 -7.76
C ASP A 86 -5.79 9.44 -6.61
N ARG A 87 -5.70 10.68 -6.12
CA ARG A 87 -5.00 11.07 -4.91
C ARG A 87 -6.00 11.68 -3.93
N HIS A 88 -6.25 10.98 -2.86
CA HIS A 88 -7.27 11.37 -1.87
C HIS A 88 -6.75 11.25 -0.43
N PRO A 89 -7.41 11.91 0.57
CA PRO A 89 -7.04 11.80 1.97
C PRO A 89 -7.10 10.35 2.48
N LEU A 90 -6.28 10.03 3.49
CA LEU A 90 -6.27 8.71 4.14
C LEU A 90 -7.65 8.32 4.69
N ASP A 91 -8.41 9.28 5.22
CA ASP A 91 -9.77 9.02 5.73
C ASP A 91 -10.72 8.54 4.61
N THR A 92 -10.59 9.07 3.40
CA THR A 92 -11.34 8.61 2.23
C THR A 92 -10.99 7.14 1.92
N PHE A 93 -9.71 6.78 1.99
CA PHE A 93 -9.26 5.41 1.80
C PHE A 93 -9.87 4.46 2.84
N PHE A 94 -9.91 4.85 4.10
CA PHE A 94 -10.57 4.05 5.13
C PHE A 94 -12.06 3.87 4.85
N CYS A 95 -12.77 4.95 4.50
CA CYS A 95 -14.18 4.89 4.12
C CYS A 95 -14.43 3.94 2.94
N ASP A 96 -13.55 3.96 1.92
CA ASP A 96 -13.71 3.15 0.71
C ASP A 96 -13.51 1.65 0.96
N PHE A 97 -12.72 1.31 1.98
CA PHE A 97 -12.44 -0.08 2.36
C PHE A 97 -13.14 -0.53 3.65
N THR A 98 -14.01 0.31 4.24
CA THR A 98 -14.85 -0.10 5.38
C THR A 98 -15.69 -1.31 5.00
N LEU A 99 -15.64 -2.36 5.83
CA LEU A 99 -16.35 -3.62 5.61
C LEU A 99 -17.86 -3.46 5.81
N ASN A 100 -18.65 -4.40 5.31
CA ASN A 100 -20.12 -4.35 5.38
C ASN A 100 -20.68 -4.29 6.81
N ASP A 101 -19.92 -4.73 7.81
CA ASP A 101 -20.28 -4.67 9.23
C ASP A 101 -19.80 -3.37 9.92
N GLY A 102 -19.21 -2.45 9.17
CA GLY A 102 -18.68 -1.18 9.65
C GLY A 102 -17.26 -1.27 10.23
N SER A 103 -16.65 -2.45 10.30
CA SER A 103 -15.25 -2.60 10.73
C SER A 103 -14.27 -2.23 9.63
N LEU A 104 -13.03 -1.96 10.00
CA LEU A 104 -11.94 -1.77 9.04
C LEU A 104 -11.25 -3.10 8.72
N PRO A 105 -10.78 -3.29 7.47
CA PRO A 105 -9.90 -4.40 7.13
C PRO A 105 -8.54 -4.23 7.79
N GLN A 106 -7.67 -5.22 7.66
CA GLN A 106 -6.29 -5.07 8.10
C GLN A 106 -5.49 -4.28 7.06
N PHE A 107 -4.91 -3.16 7.47
CA PHE A 107 -3.96 -2.41 6.65
C PHE A 107 -2.52 -2.84 6.98
N ILE A 108 -1.80 -3.29 5.97
CA ILE A 108 -0.42 -3.76 6.10
C ILE A 108 0.49 -2.77 5.38
N VAL A 109 1.40 -2.17 6.13
CA VAL A 109 2.35 -1.21 5.55
C VAL A 109 3.65 -1.92 5.21
N MET A 110 4.06 -1.77 3.95
CA MET A 110 5.33 -2.25 3.43
C MET A 110 6.17 -1.06 2.96
N ARG A 111 7.47 -1.12 3.15
CA ARG A 111 8.41 -0.06 2.77
C ARG A 111 9.53 -0.62 1.92
N LEU A 112 9.99 0.13 0.93
CA LEU A 112 11.21 -0.22 0.23
C LEU A 112 12.40 -0.18 1.19
N LYS A 113 13.20 -1.24 1.20
CA LYS A 113 14.48 -1.30 1.93
C LYS A 113 15.44 -0.19 1.48
N ASP A 114 15.39 0.17 0.19
CA ASP A 114 16.05 1.35 -0.37
C ASP A 114 15.01 2.43 -0.71
N GLY A 115 14.76 3.33 0.22
CA GLY A 115 13.77 4.40 0.08
C GLY A 115 14.28 5.69 -0.59
N ARG A 116 15.51 5.71 -1.14
CA ARG A 116 16.10 6.95 -1.69
C ARG A 116 15.29 7.61 -2.80
N GLU A 117 14.60 6.82 -3.61
CA GLU A 117 13.77 7.29 -4.73
C GLU A 117 12.27 7.44 -4.40
N ALA A 118 11.85 7.26 -3.15
CA ALA A 118 10.44 7.24 -2.74
C ALA A 118 9.64 8.46 -3.27
N SER A 119 10.17 9.67 -3.10
CA SER A 119 9.53 10.88 -3.61
C SER A 119 9.42 10.93 -5.14
N ARG A 120 10.33 10.28 -5.88
CA ARG A 120 10.26 10.13 -7.32
C ARG A 120 9.12 9.20 -7.71
N PHE A 121 8.98 8.07 -7.03
CA PHE A 121 7.92 7.10 -7.31
C PHE A 121 6.53 7.71 -7.09
N VAL A 122 6.35 8.46 -6.00
CA VAL A 122 5.11 9.21 -5.76
C VAL A 122 4.85 10.24 -6.88
N ARG A 123 5.86 11.02 -7.29
CA ARG A 123 5.70 11.94 -8.44
C ARG A 123 5.37 11.22 -9.75
N ASN A 124 5.87 10.01 -9.95
CA ASN A 124 5.49 9.21 -11.12
C ASN A 124 4.02 8.77 -11.02
N ALA A 125 3.57 8.28 -9.85
CA ALA A 125 2.19 7.88 -9.62
C ALA A 125 1.20 9.03 -9.89
N LEU A 126 1.53 10.24 -9.47
CA LEU A 126 0.72 11.44 -9.70
C LEU A 126 0.50 11.75 -11.19
N LYS A 127 1.37 11.29 -12.10
CA LYS A 127 1.18 11.48 -13.54
C LYS A 127 0.03 10.65 -14.12
N PHE A 128 -0.35 9.59 -13.41
CA PHE A 128 -1.45 8.70 -13.80
C PHE A 128 -2.80 9.14 -13.24
N THR A 129 -2.83 10.15 -12.35
CA THR A 129 -4.09 10.66 -11.76
C THR A 129 -5.07 11.08 -12.85
N GLY A 130 -6.32 10.64 -12.71
CA GLY A 130 -7.39 10.85 -13.68
C GLY A 130 -7.56 9.75 -14.72
N LEU A 131 -6.65 8.76 -14.79
CA LEU A 131 -6.88 7.59 -15.61
C LEU A 131 -7.99 6.71 -15.02
N SER A 132 -8.68 5.97 -15.88
CA SER A 132 -9.70 5.01 -15.45
C SER A 132 -9.09 3.78 -14.75
N TYR A 133 -9.92 3.02 -14.04
CA TYR A 133 -9.53 1.70 -13.57
C TYR A 133 -9.45 0.71 -14.74
N ASN A 134 -8.38 -0.07 -14.81
CA ASN A 134 -8.16 -1.06 -15.86
C ASN A 134 -8.88 -2.38 -15.53
N ASN A 135 -10.14 -2.47 -15.89
CA ASN A 135 -10.97 -3.66 -15.67
C ASN A 135 -10.56 -4.87 -16.52
N SER A 136 -9.84 -4.63 -17.61
CA SER A 136 -9.44 -5.72 -18.52
C SER A 136 -8.18 -6.44 -18.05
N PHE A 137 -7.41 -5.82 -17.16
CA PHE A 137 -6.09 -6.29 -16.74
C PHE A 137 -5.12 -6.52 -17.90
N MET A 138 -5.47 -6.02 -19.10
CA MET A 138 -4.63 -6.06 -20.29
C MET A 138 -3.79 -4.76 -20.37
N PRO A 139 -2.61 -4.79 -21.01
CA PRO A 139 -1.82 -3.56 -21.22
C PRO A 139 -2.67 -2.44 -21.81
N CYS A 140 -2.68 -1.28 -21.17
CA CYS A 140 -3.51 -0.13 -21.55
C CYS A 140 -2.82 1.18 -21.16
N ASP A 141 -2.81 2.17 -22.05
CA ASP A 141 -2.20 3.48 -21.76
C ASP A 141 -3.12 4.42 -21.00
N THR A 142 -4.44 4.18 -21.04
CA THR A 142 -5.47 5.10 -20.51
C THR A 142 -6.12 4.62 -19.21
N ALA A 143 -5.65 3.51 -18.66
CA ALA A 143 -6.19 2.93 -17.42
C ALA A 143 -5.09 2.20 -16.65
N ARG A 144 -5.27 2.05 -15.33
CA ARG A 144 -4.40 1.26 -14.45
C ARG A 144 -5.24 0.52 -13.40
N TYR A 145 -4.85 -0.72 -13.08
CA TYR A 145 -5.32 -1.35 -11.84
C TYR A 145 -4.30 -1.11 -10.71
N CYS A 146 -4.65 -1.40 -9.48
CA CYS A 146 -3.92 -0.92 -8.29
C CYS A 146 -2.41 -1.27 -8.29
N THR A 147 -2.04 -2.53 -8.53
CA THR A 147 -0.64 -2.94 -8.52
C THR A 147 0.09 -2.62 -9.84
N GLU A 148 -0.61 -2.51 -10.95
CA GLU A 148 -0.06 -1.97 -12.21
C GLU A 148 0.37 -0.51 -12.03
N LEU A 149 -0.48 0.32 -11.40
CA LEU A 149 -0.14 1.69 -11.03
C LEU A 149 1.16 1.75 -10.21
N ILE A 150 1.28 0.90 -9.20
CA ILE A 150 2.49 0.85 -8.36
C ILE A 150 3.69 0.47 -9.21
N ARG A 151 3.62 -0.62 -9.98
CA ARG A 151 4.73 -1.09 -10.82
C ARG A 151 5.20 -0.02 -11.80
N ASP A 152 4.27 0.63 -12.49
CA ASP A 152 4.57 1.68 -13.48
C ASP A 152 5.08 2.97 -12.85
N SER A 153 4.81 3.19 -11.57
CA SER A 153 5.30 4.34 -10.81
C SER A 153 6.68 4.11 -10.21
N TYR A 154 6.98 2.87 -9.80
CA TYR A 154 8.22 2.51 -9.13
C TYR A 154 9.31 2.11 -10.14
N VAL A 155 9.70 3.11 -10.94
CA VAL A 155 10.69 2.98 -12.01
C VAL A 155 11.92 3.83 -11.71
N LEU A 156 13.10 3.22 -11.76
CA LEU A 156 14.39 3.86 -11.57
C LEU A 156 14.73 4.82 -12.74
N PRO A 157 15.72 5.72 -12.57
CA PRO A 157 16.12 6.65 -13.63
C PRO A 157 16.54 6.01 -14.95
N ASP A 158 17.01 4.77 -14.91
CA ASP A 158 17.44 3.99 -16.06
C ASP A 158 16.28 3.23 -16.75
N GLY A 159 15.05 3.35 -16.24
CA GLY A 159 13.87 2.67 -16.76
C GLY A 159 13.60 1.30 -16.13
N THR A 160 14.41 0.86 -15.18
CA THR A 160 14.22 -0.43 -14.49
C THR A 160 13.03 -0.36 -13.53
N HIS A 161 12.08 -1.28 -13.66
CA HIS A 161 10.99 -1.46 -12.70
C HIS A 161 11.50 -2.11 -11.41
N ILE A 162 11.05 -1.60 -10.26
CA ILE A 162 11.36 -2.20 -8.94
C ILE A 162 10.62 -3.52 -8.75
N PHE A 163 9.36 -3.58 -9.20
CA PHE A 163 8.47 -4.72 -9.02
C PHE A 163 8.40 -5.59 -10.26
N ASN A 164 8.35 -6.90 -10.05
CA ASN A 164 8.29 -7.89 -11.11
C ASN A 164 6.85 -8.09 -11.61
N GLU A 165 6.74 -8.62 -12.84
CA GLU A 165 5.50 -9.21 -13.34
C GLU A 165 5.51 -10.71 -13.10
N TYR A 166 4.34 -11.25 -12.83
CA TYR A 166 4.09 -12.68 -12.65
C TYR A 166 2.96 -13.13 -13.56
N PRO A 167 2.87 -14.41 -13.93
CA PRO A 167 1.69 -14.93 -14.59
C PRO A 167 0.44 -14.65 -13.75
N MET A 168 -0.49 -13.86 -14.30
CA MET A 168 -1.75 -13.55 -13.60
C MET A 168 -2.58 -14.80 -13.39
N ASN A 169 -3.20 -14.90 -12.22
CA ASN A 169 -4.10 -16.01 -11.88
C ASN A 169 -5.46 -15.48 -11.45
N PHE A 170 -6.48 -15.88 -12.19
CA PHE A 170 -7.89 -15.56 -11.94
C PHE A 170 -8.67 -16.76 -11.37
N LEU A 171 -8.01 -17.91 -11.19
CA LEU A 171 -8.64 -19.11 -10.67
C LEU A 171 -8.61 -19.15 -9.14
N ALA A 172 -9.66 -19.67 -8.55
CA ALA A 172 -9.70 -20.04 -7.15
C ALA A 172 -8.76 -21.25 -6.87
N PRO A 173 -8.43 -21.55 -5.59
CA PRO A 173 -7.52 -22.64 -5.23
C PRO A 173 -7.96 -24.04 -5.72
N ASP A 174 -9.26 -24.24 -5.93
CA ASP A 174 -9.81 -25.49 -6.48
C ASP A 174 -9.75 -25.57 -8.01
N GLY A 175 -9.20 -24.53 -8.66
CA GLY A 175 -9.08 -24.44 -10.12
C GLY A 175 -10.33 -23.91 -10.82
N SER A 176 -11.39 -23.57 -10.10
CA SER A 176 -12.59 -22.95 -10.67
C SER A 176 -12.38 -21.48 -10.99
N MET A 177 -13.10 -20.97 -12.00
CA MET A 177 -13.15 -19.54 -12.29
C MET A 177 -14.25 -18.90 -11.43
N PRO A 178 -13.93 -17.89 -10.59
CA PRO A 178 -14.96 -17.12 -9.90
C PRO A 178 -15.96 -16.50 -10.87
N PRO A 179 -17.28 -16.61 -10.63
CA PRO A 179 -18.33 -16.12 -11.54
C PRO A 179 -18.17 -14.64 -11.92
N TYR A 180 -17.67 -13.83 -11.00
CA TYR A 180 -17.40 -12.42 -11.25
C TYR A 180 -16.47 -12.20 -12.46
N TRP A 181 -15.41 -12.98 -12.59
CA TRP A 181 -14.49 -12.87 -13.73
C TRP A 181 -15.15 -13.32 -15.03
N GLU A 182 -15.91 -14.41 -15.00
CA GLU A 182 -16.64 -14.88 -16.19
C GLU A 182 -17.59 -13.79 -16.72
N GLU A 183 -18.36 -13.18 -15.82
CA GLU A 183 -19.31 -12.12 -16.19
C GLU A 183 -18.59 -10.86 -16.67
N LEU A 184 -17.55 -10.40 -15.96
CA LEU A 184 -16.81 -9.19 -16.33
C LEU A 184 -16.21 -9.32 -17.71
N PHE A 185 -15.45 -10.39 -17.98
CA PHE A 185 -14.77 -10.56 -19.25
C PHE A 185 -15.75 -10.84 -20.41
N ALA A 186 -16.90 -11.46 -20.13
CA ALA A 186 -17.99 -11.58 -21.11
C ALA A 186 -18.57 -10.21 -21.49
N ILE A 187 -18.80 -9.31 -20.51
CA ILE A 187 -19.25 -7.94 -20.75
C ILE A 187 -18.23 -7.13 -21.53
N LEU A 188 -16.95 -7.26 -21.20
CA LEU A 188 -15.85 -6.57 -21.89
C LEU A 188 -15.60 -7.11 -23.30
N GLY A 189 -16.08 -8.31 -23.62
CA GLY A 189 -15.87 -8.95 -24.92
C GLY A 189 -14.41 -9.34 -25.18
N VAL A 190 -13.64 -9.58 -24.12
CA VAL A 190 -12.22 -9.99 -24.19
C VAL A 190 -11.98 -11.28 -23.40
N PRO A 191 -10.96 -12.07 -23.75
CA PRO A 191 -10.63 -13.25 -22.97
C PRO A 191 -10.08 -12.89 -21.58
N VAL A 192 -10.27 -13.79 -20.61
CA VAL A 192 -9.59 -13.68 -19.30
C VAL A 192 -8.08 -13.74 -19.54
N PRO A 193 -7.30 -12.78 -19.03
CA PRO A 193 -5.84 -12.75 -19.27
C PRO A 193 -5.08 -13.72 -18.35
N GLN A 194 -5.59 -14.93 -18.18
CA GLN A 194 -5.01 -15.99 -17.37
C GLN A 194 -3.60 -16.33 -17.88
N GLY A 195 -2.62 -16.27 -16.99
CA GLY A 195 -1.22 -16.60 -17.30
C GLY A 195 -0.44 -15.51 -18.06
N LEU A 196 -1.07 -14.40 -18.44
CA LEU A 196 -0.34 -13.27 -19.01
C LEU A 196 0.48 -12.56 -17.93
N PRO A 197 1.61 -11.91 -18.31
CA PRO A 197 2.39 -11.11 -17.37
C PRO A 197 1.54 -9.99 -16.76
N GLY A 198 1.65 -9.81 -15.46
CA GLY A 198 0.97 -8.75 -14.73
C GLY A 198 1.37 -8.75 -13.26
N THR A 199 0.65 -8.02 -12.44
CA THR A 199 0.93 -7.90 -11.01
C THR A 199 -0.30 -8.25 -10.19
N ASN A 200 -0.08 -8.65 -8.93
CA ASN A 200 -1.15 -8.79 -7.94
C ASN A 200 -0.65 -8.38 -6.55
N PRO A 201 -1.54 -7.97 -5.66
CA PRO A 201 -1.12 -7.41 -4.38
C PRO A 201 -0.39 -8.41 -3.48
N ALA A 202 -0.79 -9.68 -3.45
CA ALA A 202 -0.12 -10.69 -2.61
C ALA A 202 1.29 -11.04 -3.11
N ALA A 203 1.51 -11.13 -4.44
CA ALA A 203 2.83 -11.34 -5.00
C ALA A 203 3.73 -10.13 -4.76
N MET A 204 3.22 -8.92 -4.99
CA MET A 204 3.96 -7.67 -4.77
C MET A 204 4.38 -7.52 -3.30
N MET A 205 3.51 -7.84 -2.35
CA MET A 205 3.82 -7.76 -0.93
C MET A 205 4.97 -8.69 -0.51
N ARG A 206 5.24 -9.76 -1.26
CA ARG A 206 6.32 -10.75 -1.01
C ARG A 206 7.65 -10.40 -1.68
N GLU A 207 7.72 -9.30 -2.42
CA GLU A 207 8.96 -8.90 -3.10
C GLU A 207 10.07 -8.62 -2.09
N ASP A 208 11.26 -9.16 -2.35
CA ASP A 208 12.41 -9.05 -1.47
C ASP A 208 12.89 -7.59 -1.26
N CYS A 209 12.50 -6.68 -2.14
CA CYS A 209 12.81 -5.25 -2.02
C CYS A 209 12.00 -4.55 -0.92
N LEU A 210 10.95 -5.18 -0.39
CA LEU A 210 10.10 -4.65 0.66
C LEU A 210 10.46 -5.18 2.05
N GLU A 211 10.15 -4.40 3.06
CA GLU A 211 10.13 -4.78 4.48
C GLU A 211 8.82 -4.34 5.12
N ARG A 212 8.31 -5.13 6.07
CA ARG A 212 7.09 -4.77 6.80
C ARG A 212 7.37 -3.70 7.83
N VAL A 213 6.52 -2.68 7.88
CA VAL A 213 6.55 -1.63 8.90
C VAL A 213 5.44 -1.92 9.91
N MET A 214 5.83 -2.10 11.18
CA MET A 214 4.89 -2.39 12.27
C MET A 214 4.29 -1.09 12.80
N ILE A 215 3.26 -0.59 12.12
CA ILE A 215 2.47 0.59 12.51
C ILE A 215 0.99 0.28 12.36
N ASP A 216 0.18 0.91 13.19
CA ASP A 216 -1.26 0.98 13.01
C ASP A 216 -1.59 2.35 12.42
N ILE A 217 -2.03 2.36 11.16
CA ILE A 217 -2.38 3.61 10.45
C ILE A 217 -3.81 4.05 10.73
N THR A 218 -4.59 3.25 11.47
CA THR A 218 -5.98 3.57 11.86
C THR A 218 -6.06 4.24 13.24
N GLU A 219 -4.92 4.38 13.94
CA GLU A 219 -4.89 5.01 15.25
C GLU A 219 -5.41 6.46 15.16
N GLY A 220 -6.51 6.72 15.86
CA GLY A 220 -7.18 8.04 15.88
C GLY A 220 -8.20 8.25 14.76
N TYR A 221 -8.50 7.22 13.96
CA TYR A 221 -9.63 7.23 13.04
C TYR A 221 -10.89 6.75 13.77
N ASP A 222 -11.84 7.65 13.96
CA ASP A 222 -13.17 7.37 14.51
C ASP A 222 -14.16 7.25 13.34
N ASN A 223 -14.79 6.09 13.22
CA ASN A 223 -15.81 5.77 12.19
C ASN A 223 -17.15 6.38 12.56
#